data_d020898b2e3a1a886fe30f3b1859d677
#
_entry.id   d020898b2e3a1a886fe30f3b1859d677
#
_cell.length_a   1.000
_cell.length_b   1.000
_cell.length_c   1.000
_cell.angle_alpha   90.00
_cell.angle_beta   90.00
_cell.angle_gamma   90.00
#
_symmetry.space_group_name_H-M   'P 1'
#
loop_
_entity.id
_entity.type
_entity.pdbx_description
1 polymer ?
#
loop_
_entity_poly.entity_id
_entity_poly.type
_entity_poly.pdbx_seq_one_letter_code
_entity_poly.pdbx_strand_id
1 'polypeptide(L)' 'MTEFVPITRYSRCKRYAGAVLKCPECHTITTTGHLSWTVKRCQNCQKDINKFDWLIEKGKHSKT' A
#
# COMPACT_ATOMS: atom_id res chain seq x y z
N MET A 1 13.87 -9.71 -1.90
CA MET A 1 12.61 -9.92 -1.24
C MET A 1 11.88 -8.63 -1.02
N THR A 2 10.59 -8.70 -1.09
CA THR A 2 9.74 -7.53 -0.91
C THR A 2 9.40 -7.34 0.55
N GLU A 3 9.52 -6.12 1.01
CA GLU A 3 9.18 -5.79 2.38
C GLU A 3 8.01 -4.81 2.38
N PHE A 4 7.06 -5.02 3.26
CA PHE A 4 5.91 -4.14 3.39
C PHE A 4 6.02 -3.36 4.69
N VAL A 5 5.75 -2.08 4.61
CA VAL A 5 5.80 -1.19 5.77
C VAL A 5 4.52 -0.36 5.79
N PRO A 6 4.12 0.15 6.96
CA PRO A 6 2.93 1.00 7.02
C PRO A 6 3.08 2.24 6.14
N ILE A 7 1.99 2.64 5.51
CA ILE A 7 1.99 3.85 4.71
C ILE A 7 2.19 5.04 5.63
N THR A 8 3.05 5.95 5.22
CA THR A 8 3.28 7.19 5.95
C THR A 8 3.00 8.37 5.04
N ARG A 9 3.06 9.57 5.60
CA ARG A 9 2.86 10.78 4.82
C ARG A 9 3.92 10.94 3.73
N TYR A 10 5.02 10.20 3.85
CA TYR A 10 6.09 10.27 2.87
C TYR A 10 6.03 9.16 1.84
N SER A 11 5.07 8.25 1.97
CA SER A 11 4.92 7.18 1.00
C SER A 11 4.48 7.73 -0.34
N ARG A 12 4.99 7.14 -1.40
CA ARG A 12 4.68 7.60 -2.74
C ARG A 12 4.27 6.46 -3.63
N CYS A 13 3.44 6.78 -4.60
CA CYS A 13 2.98 5.83 -5.58
C CYS A 13 3.85 5.96 -6.83
N LYS A 14 4.28 4.85 -7.36
CA LYS A 14 5.10 4.89 -8.57
C LYS A 14 4.27 5.40 -9.74
N ARG A 15 4.89 6.18 -10.60
CA ARG A 15 4.18 6.82 -11.69
C ARG A 15 3.56 5.81 -12.65
N TYR A 16 4.30 4.78 -12.98
CA TYR A 16 3.85 3.82 -13.99
C TYR A 16 3.23 2.56 -13.40
N ALA A 17 3.71 2.14 -12.27
CA ALA A 17 3.29 0.86 -11.70
C ALA A 17 2.28 0.98 -10.57
N GLY A 18 2.05 2.19 -10.10
CA GLY A 18 1.21 2.36 -8.94
C GLY A 18 1.88 1.87 -7.68
N ALA A 19 1.11 1.60 -6.66
CA ALA A 19 1.62 1.12 -5.40
C ALA A 19 1.05 -0.26 -5.12
N VAL A 20 1.88 -1.14 -4.61
CA VAL A 20 1.44 -2.47 -4.21
C VAL A 20 1.16 -2.41 -2.72
N LEU A 21 -0.04 -2.80 -2.33
CA LEU A 21 -0.48 -2.74 -0.96
C LEU A 21 -0.77 -4.13 -0.43
N LYS A 22 -0.65 -4.28 0.87
CA LYS A 22 -0.96 -5.54 1.53
C LYS A 22 -1.93 -5.25 2.66
N CYS A 23 -3.01 -5.99 2.70
CA CYS A 23 -4.00 -5.83 3.75
C CYS A 23 -3.42 -6.29 5.08
N PRO A 24 -3.52 -5.47 6.14
CA PRO A 24 -2.99 -5.86 7.44
C PRO A 24 -3.81 -6.95 8.12
N GLU A 25 -5.02 -7.21 7.63
CA GLU A 25 -5.89 -8.22 8.25
C GLU A 25 -5.76 -9.57 7.56
N CYS A 26 -5.99 -9.60 6.26
CA CYS A 26 -6.00 -10.87 5.54
C CYS A 26 -4.76 -11.08 4.68
N HIS A 27 -3.89 -10.09 4.60
CA HIS A 27 -2.63 -10.16 3.86
C HIS A 27 -2.81 -10.30 2.35
N THR A 28 -3.97 -9.90 1.85
CA THR A 28 -4.22 -9.92 0.41
C THR A 28 -3.47 -8.79 -0.25
N ILE A 29 -2.82 -9.10 -1.35
CA ILE A 29 -2.06 -8.10 -2.11
C ILE A 29 -3.02 -7.39 -3.06
N THR A 30 -2.95 -6.09 -3.09
CA THR A 30 -3.73 -5.28 -4.02
C THR A 30 -2.87 -4.14 -4.52
N THR A 31 -3.36 -3.44 -5.54
CA THR A 31 -2.62 -2.33 -6.10
C THR A 31 -3.52 -1.10 -6.14
N THR A 32 -2.90 0.06 -6.14
CA THR A 32 -3.63 1.31 -6.27
C THR A 32 -2.85 2.24 -7.18
N GLY A 33 -3.58 3.06 -7.92
CA GLY A 33 -2.95 4.01 -8.83
C GLY A 33 -2.54 5.31 -8.16
N HIS A 34 -3.00 5.54 -6.95
CA HIS A 34 -2.65 6.76 -6.24
C HIS A 34 -2.85 6.55 -4.75
N LEU A 35 -2.34 7.50 -3.96
CA LEU A 35 -2.43 7.42 -2.51
C LEU A 35 -3.16 8.62 -1.93
N SER A 36 -4.10 9.19 -2.68
CA SER A 36 -4.82 10.36 -2.20
C SER A 36 -6.11 10.02 -1.44
N TRP A 37 -6.44 8.75 -1.33
CA TRP A 37 -7.60 8.33 -0.56
C TRP A 37 -7.28 8.30 0.93
N THR A 38 -8.30 8.40 1.77
CA THR A 38 -8.13 8.35 3.21
C THR A 38 -8.41 6.96 3.76
N VAL A 39 -9.42 6.29 3.21
CA VAL A 39 -9.82 4.95 3.64
C VAL A 39 -10.00 4.12 2.39
N LYS A 40 -9.59 2.87 2.46
CA LYS A 40 -9.75 1.96 1.33
C LYS A 40 -10.25 0.63 1.85
N ARG A 41 -11.28 0.11 1.20
CA ARG A 41 -11.84 -1.18 1.60
C ARG A 41 -11.04 -2.30 0.96
N CYS A 42 -10.69 -3.29 1.78
CA CYS A 42 -10.08 -4.50 1.28
C CYS A 42 -11.15 -5.37 0.62
N GLN A 43 -10.89 -5.80 -0.60
CA GLN A 43 -11.89 -6.57 -1.34
C GLN A 43 -11.99 -8.01 -0.84
N ASN A 44 -11.00 -8.48 -0.11
CA ASN A 44 -11.01 -9.85 0.38
C ASN A 44 -11.75 -9.97 1.69
N CYS A 45 -11.38 -9.19 2.69
CA CYS A 45 -12.04 -9.24 3.98
C CYS A 45 -13.12 -8.18 4.13
N GLN A 46 -13.22 -7.28 3.17
CA GLN A 46 -14.28 -6.27 3.09
C GLN A 46 -14.33 -5.35 4.29
N LYS A 47 -13.18 -5.04 4.84
CA LYS A 47 -13.07 -4.10 5.93
C LYS A 47 -12.54 -2.77 5.45
N ASP A 48 -13.08 -1.68 6.00
CA ASP A 48 -12.57 -0.35 5.70
C ASP A 48 -11.32 -0.13 6.53
N ILE A 49 -10.23 0.13 5.85
CA ILE A 49 -8.92 0.25 6.49
C ILE A 49 -8.36 1.63 6.20
N ASN A 50 -7.92 2.31 7.24
CA ASN A 50 -7.32 3.62 7.08
C ASN A 50 -6.05 3.53 6.24
N LYS A 51 -5.77 4.61 5.53
CA LYS A 51 -4.61 4.67 4.67
C LYS A 51 -3.33 4.27 5.41
N PHE A 52 -3.16 4.80 6.61
CA PHE A 52 -1.92 4.56 7.34
C PHE A 52 -1.86 3.20 8.02
N ASP A 53 -2.95 2.45 7.95
CA ASP A 53 -2.95 1.07 8.42
C ASP A 53 -2.59 0.09 7.32
N TRP A 54 -2.72 0.52 6.07
CA TRP A 54 -2.31 -0.31 4.95
C TRP A 54 -0.80 -0.45 4.91
N LEU A 55 -0.35 -1.61 4.46
CA LEU A 55 1.07 -1.84 4.25
C LEU A 55 1.37 -1.61 2.78
N ILE A 56 2.46 -0.92 2.52
CA ILE A 56 2.87 -0.61 1.16
C ILE A 56 4.23 -1.25 0.90
N GLU A 57 4.43 -1.70 -0.33
CA GLU A 57 5.68 -2.31 -0.70
C GLU A 57 6.81 -1.29 -0.63
N LYS A 58 7.83 -1.62 0.12
CA LYS A 58 8.98 -0.76 0.22
C LYS A 58 9.86 -1.01 -0.99
N GLY A 59 10.02 -0.01 -1.80
CA GLY A 59 10.80 -0.14 -3.01
C GLY A 59 12.24 -0.42 -2.71
N LYS A 60 12.86 -1.21 -3.60
CA LYS A 60 14.21 -1.42 -3.48
C LYS A 60 14.89 -0.30 -4.07
N HIS A 61 15.44 0.56 -3.70
CA HIS A 61 15.86 1.70 -4.24
C HIS A 61 17.14 1.83 -4.39
N SER A 62 17.28 2.03 -5.13
CA SER A 62 18.42 2.09 -5.39
C SER A 62 19.19 3.17 -5.23
N LYS A 63 19.30 3.74 -5.27
CA LYS A 63 19.84 4.61 -5.21
C LYS A 63 20.16 5.19 -5.07
N THR A 64 20.39 5.31 -5.24
CA THR A 64 20.75 5.74 -5.27
C THR A 64 21.13 6.15 -5.16
#